data_fc14e5e6947d4270ff8e4fe4e023f3f6
#
_entry.id   fc14e5e6947d4270ff8e4fe4e023f3f6
#
_cell.length_a   1.000
_cell.length_b   1.000
_cell.length_c   1.000
_cell.angle_alpha   90.00
_cell.angle_beta   90.00
_cell.angle_gamma   90.00
#
_symmetry.space_group_name_H-M   'P 1'
#
loop_
_entity.id
_entity.type
_entity.pdbx_description
1 polymer ?
#
loop_
_entity_poly.entity_id
_entity_poly.type
_entity_poly.pdbx_seq_one_letter_code
_entity_poly.pdbx_strand_id
1 'polypeptide(L)'
;MNMKKLLSPEIKIALVAIVGIVVLFFGMNFLKGLNLYSSDIEYNMQFNKVDGLTPTTPIYANGFKVGTVKDIVYDYQDPSKPINVYVAISKDMQIPVGSTAEIVSDIMGNVKVNLVFSNAKQYLKQDGIIPGIVNDGVFGEIKEAI
;
A
#
# COMPACT_ATOMS: atom_id res chain seq x y z
N MET A 1 25.47 -33.21 -39.62
CA MET A 1 25.78 -31.91 -39.02
C MET A 1 26.32 -32.14 -37.60
N ASN A 2 27.52 -31.64 -37.37
CA ASN A 2 28.17 -31.97 -36.11
C ASN A 2 27.78 -30.91 -35.06
N MET A 3 26.98 -31.27 -34.10
CA MET A 3 26.53 -30.35 -33.05
C MET A 3 27.66 -29.73 -32.26
N LYS A 4 28.82 -30.36 -32.24
CA LYS A 4 30.02 -29.85 -31.58
C LYS A 4 30.54 -28.53 -32.22
N LYS A 5 30.28 -28.34 -33.53
CA LYS A 5 30.66 -27.10 -34.22
C LYS A 5 29.73 -25.94 -33.94
N LEU A 6 28.49 -26.21 -33.59
CA LEU A 6 27.52 -25.19 -33.20
C LEU A 6 27.75 -24.70 -31.78
N LEU A 7 28.44 -25.49 -30.97
CA LEU A 7 28.73 -25.19 -29.57
C LEU A 7 30.21 -24.87 -29.38
N SER A 8 30.71 -23.92 -30.16
CA SER A 8 32.07 -23.42 -29.92
C SER A 8 32.18 -22.80 -28.52
N PRO A 9 33.38 -22.72 -27.93
CA PRO A 9 33.54 -22.10 -26.61
C PRO A 9 32.98 -20.69 -26.54
N GLU A 10 33.06 -19.93 -27.64
CA GLU A 10 32.51 -18.58 -27.72
C GLU A 10 30.99 -18.56 -27.65
N ILE A 11 30.35 -19.49 -28.34
CA ILE A 11 28.87 -19.61 -28.31
C ILE A 11 28.42 -20.07 -26.94
N LYS A 12 29.13 -20.97 -26.30
CA LYS A 12 28.82 -21.42 -24.93
C LYS A 12 28.87 -20.27 -23.94
N ILE A 13 29.90 -19.45 -24.02
CA ILE A 13 30.05 -18.28 -23.13
C ILE A 13 28.92 -17.27 -23.38
N ALA A 14 28.58 -17.00 -24.64
CA ALA A 14 27.49 -16.11 -24.99
C ALA A 14 26.15 -16.64 -24.49
N LEU A 15 25.92 -17.95 -24.63
CA LEU A 15 24.68 -18.58 -24.17
C LEU A 15 24.55 -18.47 -22.64
N VAL A 16 25.63 -18.77 -21.92
CA VAL A 16 25.63 -18.66 -20.45
C VAL A 16 25.39 -17.22 -20.02
N ALA A 17 25.99 -16.24 -20.72
CA ALA A 17 25.76 -14.83 -20.42
C ALA A 17 24.32 -14.42 -20.62
N ILE A 18 23.69 -14.86 -21.72
CA ILE A 18 22.29 -14.57 -22.01
C ILE A 18 21.39 -15.21 -20.96
N VAL A 19 21.63 -16.46 -20.60
CA VAL A 19 20.85 -17.16 -19.57
C VAL A 19 21.00 -16.43 -18.23
N GLY A 20 22.21 -16.02 -17.89
CA GLY A 20 22.45 -15.25 -16.67
C GLY A 20 21.69 -13.95 -16.61
N ILE A 21 21.66 -13.20 -17.72
CA ILE A 21 20.92 -11.95 -17.81
C ILE A 21 19.41 -12.19 -17.67
N VAL A 22 18.90 -13.23 -18.34
CA VAL A 22 17.48 -13.60 -18.26
C VAL A 22 17.11 -13.98 -16.84
N VAL A 23 17.91 -14.81 -16.19
CA VAL A 23 17.68 -15.23 -14.80
C VAL A 23 17.70 -14.01 -13.87
N LEU A 24 18.66 -13.11 -14.09
CA LEU A 24 18.77 -11.90 -13.27
C LEU A 24 17.54 -11.00 -13.46
N PHE A 25 17.09 -10.84 -14.69
CA PHE A 25 15.91 -10.05 -15.01
C PHE A 25 14.66 -10.65 -14.35
N PHE A 26 14.44 -11.94 -14.49
CA PHE A 26 13.32 -12.62 -13.86
C PHE A 26 13.43 -12.60 -12.34
N GLY A 27 14.65 -12.73 -11.80
CA GLY A 27 14.88 -12.64 -10.37
C GLY A 27 14.52 -11.27 -9.81
N MET A 28 14.90 -10.20 -10.52
CA MET A 28 14.52 -8.85 -10.10
C MET A 28 13.02 -8.63 -10.18
N ASN A 29 12.40 -9.11 -11.22
CA ASN A 29 10.94 -9.04 -11.35
C ASN A 29 10.24 -9.88 -10.28
N PHE A 30 10.81 -11.01 -9.92
CA PHE A 30 10.27 -11.85 -8.86
C PHE A 30 10.35 -11.14 -7.50
N LEU A 31 11.45 -10.46 -7.22
CA LEU A 31 11.58 -9.69 -5.99
C LEU A 31 10.59 -8.53 -5.93
N LYS A 32 10.33 -7.88 -7.06
CA LYS A 32 9.29 -6.86 -7.16
C LYS A 32 7.91 -7.48 -7.12
N GLY A 33 7.79 -8.72 -7.57
CA GLY A 33 6.54 -9.44 -7.67
C GLY A 33 6.19 -10.30 -6.46
N LEU A 34 6.92 -10.17 -5.35
CA LEU A 34 6.53 -10.80 -4.09
C LEU A 34 5.12 -10.42 -3.67
N ASN A 35 4.65 -9.26 -4.14
CA ASN A 35 3.29 -8.81 -3.93
C ASN A 35 2.26 -9.59 -4.75
N LEU A 36 2.66 -10.38 -5.73
CA LEU A 36 1.74 -11.23 -6.49
C LEU A 36 1.10 -12.32 -5.64
N TYR A 37 1.79 -12.73 -4.59
CA TYR A 37 1.27 -13.69 -3.63
C TYR A 37 0.66 -13.02 -2.41
N SER A 38 0.75 -11.69 -2.32
CA SER A 38 0.06 -11.01 -1.26
C SER A 38 -1.43 -11.08 -1.56
N SER A 39 -2.15 -11.59 -0.60
CA SER A 39 -3.59 -11.73 -0.67
C SER A 39 -4.27 -10.45 -0.20
N ASP A 40 -3.64 -9.32 -0.46
CA ASP A 40 -4.14 -8.04 0.00
C ASP A 40 -5.21 -7.51 -0.92
N ILE A 41 -6.20 -6.88 -0.34
CA ILE A 41 -7.28 -6.21 -1.07
C ILE A 41 -6.99 -4.71 -1.07
N GLU A 42 -7.16 -4.08 -2.22
CA GLU A 42 -6.97 -2.64 -2.33
C GLU A 42 -8.26 -1.90 -2.00
N TYR A 43 -8.12 -0.84 -1.23
CA TYR A 43 -9.19 0.09 -0.91
C TYR A 43 -8.74 1.51 -1.20
N ASN A 44 -9.70 2.42 -1.32
CA ASN A 44 -9.46 3.83 -1.52
C ASN A 44 -9.91 4.58 -0.27
N MET A 45 -8.96 5.22 0.39
CA MET A 45 -9.26 6.14 1.48
C MET A 45 -9.28 7.56 0.94
N GLN A 46 -10.25 8.35 1.36
CA GLN A 46 -10.36 9.74 0.94
C GLN A 46 -10.18 10.64 2.16
N PHE A 47 -9.21 11.55 2.06
CA PHE A 47 -8.90 12.50 3.10
C PHE A 47 -8.94 13.92 2.54
N ASN A 48 -9.36 14.87 3.35
CA ASN A 48 -9.24 16.29 3.00
C ASN A 48 -7.84 16.81 3.23
N LYS A 49 -7.07 16.14 4.06
CA LYS A 49 -5.75 16.55 4.50
C LYS A 49 -4.94 15.31 4.89
N VAL A 50 -3.70 15.24 4.46
CA VAL A 50 -2.84 14.06 4.71
C VAL A 50 -1.52 14.49 5.36
N ASP A 51 -1.55 14.96 6.57
CA ASP A 51 -0.39 15.48 7.27
C ASP A 51 0.69 14.40 7.47
N GLY A 52 1.73 14.47 6.66
CA GLY A 52 2.88 13.58 6.79
C GLY A 52 2.66 12.16 6.29
N LEU A 53 1.52 11.86 5.66
CA LEU A 53 1.27 10.54 5.10
C LEU A 53 2.17 10.28 3.90
N THR A 54 2.78 9.11 3.85
CA THR A 54 3.67 8.71 2.75
C THR A 54 3.31 7.32 2.27
N PRO A 55 3.72 6.95 1.04
CA PRO A 55 3.66 5.53 0.66
C PRO A 55 4.42 4.69 1.69
N THR A 56 3.93 3.49 1.96
CA THR A 56 4.43 2.56 2.97
C THR A 56 4.03 2.88 4.41
N THR A 57 3.29 3.94 4.66
CA THR A 57 2.76 4.21 6.00
C THR A 57 1.92 3.02 6.47
N PRO A 58 2.16 2.50 7.69
CA PRO A 58 1.42 1.33 8.19
C PRO A 58 -0.03 1.67 8.54
N ILE A 59 -0.90 0.69 8.35
CA ILE A 59 -2.32 0.79 8.71
C ILE A 59 -2.60 -0.20 9.83
N TYR A 60 -3.21 0.29 10.90
CA TYR A 60 -3.53 -0.50 12.09
C TYR A 60 -5.04 -0.60 12.28
N ALA A 61 -5.46 -1.74 12.80
CA ALA A 61 -6.82 -1.94 13.29
C ALA A 61 -6.71 -2.55 14.67
N ASN A 62 -7.29 -1.89 15.65
CA ASN A 62 -7.21 -2.32 17.06
C ASN A 62 -5.76 -2.51 17.55
N GLY A 63 -4.84 -1.70 17.04
CA GLY A 63 -3.43 -1.78 17.42
C GLY A 63 -2.62 -2.83 16.66
N PHE A 64 -3.25 -3.59 15.77
CA PHE A 64 -2.59 -4.61 14.97
C PHE A 64 -2.39 -4.11 13.55
N LYS A 65 -1.20 -4.32 12.99
CA LYS A 65 -0.91 -3.90 11.62
C LYS A 65 -1.64 -4.79 10.63
N VAL A 66 -2.52 -4.20 9.83
CA VAL A 66 -3.36 -4.93 8.88
C VAL A 66 -3.06 -4.58 7.42
N GLY A 67 -2.29 -3.53 7.17
CA GLY A 67 -2.00 -3.14 5.81
C GLY A 67 -1.00 -2.00 5.72
N THR A 68 -0.85 -1.48 4.51
CA THR A 68 0.06 -0.36 4.22
C THR A 68 -0.55 0.54 3.17
N VAL A 69 -0.14 1.81 3.19
CA VAL A 69 -0.46 2.76 2.13
C VAL A 69 0.37 2.42 0.89
N LYS A 70 -0.28 2.36 -0.27
CA LYS A 70 0.37 2.05 -1.55
C LYS A 70 0.70 3.30 -2.32
N ASP A 71 -0.25 4.20 -2.46
CA ASP A 71 -0.09 5.40 -3.29
C ASP A 71 -0.98 6.52 -2.77
N ILE A 72 -0.57 7.74 -3.02
CA ILE A 72 -1.32 8.93 -2.63
C ILE A 72 -1.47 9.80 -3.87
N VAL A 73 -2.71 10.08 -4.26
CA VAL A 73 -3.01 10.88 -5.44
C VAL A 73 -3.63 12.20 -5.01
N TYR A 74 -2.91 13.27 -5.32
CA TYR A 74 -3.32 14.65 -5.04
C TYR A 74 -3.64 15.36 -6.34
N ASP A 75 -4.80 16.02 -6.40
CA ASP A 75 -5.17 16.80 -7.57
C ASP A 75 -4.58 18.22 -7.43
N TYR A 76 -3.49 18.46 -8.14
CA TYR A 76 -2.80 19.75 -8.10
C TYR A 76 -3.60 20.88 -8.75
N GLN A 77 -4.56 20.54 -9.60
CA GLN A 77 -5.39 21.53 -10.30
C GLN A 77 -6.60 21.95 -9.48
N ASP A 78 -7.07 21.08 -8.59
CA ASP A 78 -8.24 21.35 -7.77
C ASP A 78 -7.98 20.87 -6.34
N PRO A 79 -7.36 21.73 -5.50
CA PRO A 79 -7.07 21.38 -4.11
C PRO A 79 -8.30 21.16 -3.23
N SER A 80 -9.50 21.53 -3.72
CA SER A 80 -10.72 21.31 -2.96
C SER A 80 -11.20 19.85 -3.04
N LYS A 81 -10.69 19.08 -4.00
CA LYS A 81 -11.03 17.66 -4.11
C LYS A 81 -10.36 16.83 -3.02
N PRO A 82 -11.02 15.76 -2.56
CA PRO A 82 -10.39 14.87 -1.59
C PRO A 82 -9.12 14.24 -2.14
N ILE A 83 -8.17 13.98 -1.25
CA ILE A 83 -6.95 13.27 -1.60
C ILE A 83 -7.24 11.78 -1.54
N ASN A 84 -6.95 11.09 -2.64
CA ASN A 84 -7.17 9.65 -2.72
C ASN A 84 -5.92 8.92 -2.26
N VAL A 85 -6.09 8.07 -1.25
CA VAL A 85 -5.02 7.25 -0.70
C VAL A 85 -5.36 5.80 -0.98
N TYR A 86 -4.58 5.17 -1.83
CA TYR A 86 -4.77 3.76 -2.16
C TYR A 86 -3.98 2.91 -1.18
N VAL A 87 -4.65 1.95 -0.59
CA VAL A 87 -4.10 1.12 0.48
C VAL A 87 -4.28 -0.34 0.14
N ALA A 88 -3.36 -1.17 0.62
CA ALA A 88 -3.49 -2.62 0.56
C ALA A 88 -3.70 -3.14 1.97
N ILE A 89 -4.77 -3.87 2.17
CA ILE A 89 -5.16 -4.43 3.46
C ILE A 89 -5.29 -5.94 3.32
N SER A 90 -4.87 -6.68 4.34
CA SER A 90 -4.94 -8.13 4.34
C SER A 90 -6.34 -8.61 3.98
N LYS A 91 -6.43 -9.60 3.09
CA LYS A 91 -7.71 -10.18 2.68
C LYS A 91 -8.48 -10.80 3.83
N ASP A 92 -7.79 -11.17 4.90
CA ASP A 92 -8.43 -11.74 6.09
C ASP A 92 -9.19 -10.70 6.90
N MET A 93 -8.93 -9.42 6.62
CA MET A 93 -9.60 -8.32 7.28
C MET A 93 -10.86 -7.94 6.52
N GLN A 94 -12.01 -8.07 7.14
CA GLN A 94 -13.28 -7.60 6.60
C GLN A 94 -13.59 -6.23 7.19
N ILE A 95 -13.76 -5.24 6.32
CA ILE A 95 -13.99 -3.87 6.73
C ILE A 95 -15.48 -3.58 6.62
N PRO A 96 -16.19 -3.34 7.75
CA PRO A 96 -17.60 -3.01 7.69
C PRO A 96 -17.87 -1.72 6.93
N VAL A 97 -18.99 -1.67 6.23
CA VAL A 97 -19.44 -0.44 5.57
C VAL A 97 -19.67 0.64 6.62
N GLY A 98 -19.22 1.85 6.33
CA GLY A 98 -19.30 2.97 7.28
C GLY A 98 -18.10 3.09 8.20
N SER A 99 -17.10 2.21 8.07
CA SER A 99 -15.85 2.35 8.78
C SER A 99 -15.08 3.57 8.27
N THR A 100 -14.25 4.16 9.13
CA THR A 100 -13.46 5.33 8.80
C THR A 100 -11.98 5.04 9.01
N ALA A 101 -11.13 5.83 8.36
CA ALA A 101 -9.70 5.80 8.55
C ALA A 101 -9.26 7.08 9.23
N GLU A 102 -8.32 6.98 10.14
CA GLU A 102 -7.84 8.11 10.91
C GLU A 102 -6.33 8.20 10.81
N ILE A 103 -5.81 9.34 10.37
CA ILE A 103 -4.37 9.59 10.37
C ILE A 103 -3.97 10.10 11.75
N VAL A 104 -3.06 9.39 12.39
CA VAL A 104 -2.58 9.71 13.73
C VAL A 104 -1.09 9.93 13.66
N SER A 105 -0.62 11.04 14.24
CA SER A 105 0.81 11.30 14.39
C SER A 105 1.15 11.39 15.87
N ASP A 106 2.32 10.84 16.22
CA ASP A 106 2.80 10.90 17.59
C ASP A 106 3.66 12.14 17.81
N ILE A 107 4.14 12.32 19.05
CA ILE A 107 4.96 13.47 19.44
C ILE A 107 6.29 13.49 18.66
N MET A 108 6.77 12.33 18.25
CA MET A 108 8.03 12.19 17.51
C MET A 108 7.87 12.39 15.99
N GLY A 109 6.65 12.64 15.53
CA GLY A 109 6.36 12.83 14.12
C GLY A 109 6.10 11.56 13.34
N ASN A 110 6.00 10.42 14.00
CA ASN A 110 5.64 9.17 13.33
C ASN A 110 4.16 9.17 12.98
N VAL A 111 3.86 8.80 11.74
CA VAL A 111 2.50 8.83 11.22
C VAL A 111 2.04 7.39 10.96
N LYS A 112 0.81 7.11 11.35
CA LYS A 112 0.15 5.84 11.07
C LYS A 112 -1.32 6.08 10.75
N VAL A 113 -1.96 5.09 10.14
CA VAL A 113 -3.39 5.13 9.87
C VAL A 113 -4.06 4.11 10.77
N ASN A 114 -5.10 4.54 11.47
CA ASN A 114 -5.95 3.66 12.26
C ASN A 114 -7.28 3.45 11.56
N LEU A 115 -7.73 2.21 11.46
CA LEU A 115 -9.07 1.89 11.00
C LEU A 115 -10.02 1.89 12.19
N VAL A 116 -11.12 2.62 12.06
CA VAL A 116 -12.18 2.63 13.04
C VAL A 116 -13.38 1.94 12.43
N PHE A 117 -13.73 0.77 12.96
CA PHE A 117 -14.78 -0.06 12.39
C PHE A 117 -16.16 0.39 12.84
N SER A 118 -17.11 0.36 11.90
CA SER A 118 -18.52 0.56 12.20
C SER A 118 -19.14 -0.74 12.70
N ASN A 119 -20.40 -0.65 13.15
CA ASN A 119 -21.18 -1.82 13.59
C ASN A 119 -22.02 -2.44 12.47
N ALA A 120 -21.77 -2.05 11.22
CA ALA A 120 -22.52 -2.58 10.09
C ALA A 120 -22.24 -4.06 9.88
N LYS A 121 -23.25 -4.78 9.40
CA LYS A 121 -23.15 -6.21 9.08
C LYS A 121 -22.68 -6.45 7.65
N GLN A 122 -22.66 -5.42 6.84
CA GLN A 122 -22.18 -5.49 5.46
C GLN A 122 -20.73 -5.02 5.41
N TYR A 123 -19.95 -5.62 4.50
CA TYR A 123 -18.54 -5.35 4.36
C TYR A 123 -18.25 -4.67 3.02
N LEU A 124 -17.22 -3.84 3.01
CA LEU A 124 -16.76 -3.18 1.79
C LEU A 124 -16.20 -4.21 0.82
N LYS A 125 -16.46 -3.97 -0.46
CA LYS A 125 -15.85 -4.74 -1.55
C LYS A 125 -14.50 -4.12 -1.93
N GLN A 126 -13.74 -4.84 -2.75
CA GLN A 126 -12.50 -4.33 -3.32
C GLN A 126 -12.75 -2.96 -3.97
N ASP A 127 -11.80 -2.06 -3.83
CA ASP A 127 -11.88 -0.66 -4.29
C ASP A 127 -12.97 0.17 -3.61
N GLY A 128 -13.52 -0.31 -2.51
CA GLY A 128 -14.46 0.46 -1.71
C GLY A 128 -13.81 1.71 -1.12
N ILE A 129 -14.64 2.72 -0.88
CA ILE A 129 -14.18 4.01 -0.36
C ILE A 129 -14.31 4.03 1.14
N ILE A 130 -13.22 4.36 1.83
CA ILE A 130 -13.18 4.53 3.27
C ILE A 130 -12.98 6.03 3.54
N PRO A 131 -13.96 6.73 4.12
CA PRO A 131 -13.75 8.13 4.47
C PRO A 131 -12.68 8.27 5.53
N GLY A 132 -11.86 9.31 5.40
CA GLY A 132 -10.73 9.54 6.29
C GLY A 132 -10.87 10.83 7.07
N ILE A 133 -10.32 10.83 8.27
CA ILE A 133 -10.19 12.01 9.12
C ILE A 133 -8.74 12.12 9.60
N VAL A 134 -8.32 13.33 9.93
CA VAL A 134 -7.01 13.56 10.53
C VAL A 134 -7.19 13.87 12.01
N ASN A 135 -6.54 13.09 12.83
CA ASN A 135 -6.50 13.33 14.27
C ASN A 135 -5.19 14.06 14.60
N ASP A 136 -5.29 15.28 15.07
CA ASP A 136 -4.14 16.10 15.43
C ASP A 136 -3.53 15.70 16.79
N GLY A 137 -3.89 14.55 17.30
CA GLY A 137 -3.35 14.02 18.55
C GLY A 137 -3.82 14.83 19.77
N VAL A 138 -2.87 15.20 20.63
CA VAL A 138 -3.19 15.95 21.86
C VAL A 138 -3.92 17.26 21.58
N PHE A 139 -3.59 17.93 20.48
CA PHE A 139 -4.24 19.19 20.11
C PHE A 139 -5.71 18.99 19.68
N GLY A 140 -6.01 17.88 19.03
CA GLY A 140 -7.38 17.55 18.68
C GLY A 140 -8.24 17.32 19.90
N GLU A 141 -7.73 16.60 20.88
CA GLU A 141 -8.43 16.34 22.15
C GLU A 141 -8.69 17.63 22.93
N ILE A 142 -7.73 18.55 22.93
CA ILE A 142 -7.89 19.86 23.61
C ILE A 142 -8.99 20.67 22.95
N LYS A 143 -9.10 20.63 21.63
CA LYS A 143 -10.17 21.32 20.92
C LYS A 143 -11.55 20.78 21.27
N GLU A 144 -11.67 19.48 21.43
CA GLU A 144 -12.93 18.85 21.81
C GLU A 144 -13.31 19.11 23.27
N ALA A 145 -12.32 19.32 24.12
CA ALA A 145 -12.53 19.61 25.54
C ALA A 145 -12.95 21.04 25.82
N ILE A 146 -12.81 21.93 24.85
CA ILE A 146 -13.22 23.32 24.95
C ILE A 146 -14.60 23.52 24.33
#